data_3944f982c525d126109407683511db86
#
_entry.id   3944f982c525d126109407683511db86
#
_cell.length_a   1.000
_cell.length_b   1.000
_cell.length_c   1.000
_cell.angle_alpha   90.00
_cell.angle_beta   90.00
_cell.angle_gamma   90.00
#
_symmetry.space_group_name_H-M   'P 1'
#
loop_
_entity.id
_entity.type
_entity.pdbx_description
1 polymer ?
#
loop_
_entity_poly.entity_id
_entity_poly.type
_entity_poly.pdbx_seq_one_letter_code
_entity_poly.pdbx_strand_id
1 'polypeptide(L)'
;MKKTALLSAVLILFSFAIKAQQLPLYSQYMMNGFLLNPAIAGSVDYFPVMITARQQWVGIKDAPSTQAISGHYLFNNQKLGLGGYLFNDKFGPISRTGLQASFAYHLQLTGIDSKLGIGLAFKAFQFKFDQAKLITIDDNDPAIDHGVISQFVPDADFGIYLYNKKYFVGIAATQLIQFNIDLGDSTLDKNQIVRHYYGTAGYKFPLGESVDIEPSLLFKKTASSPINIDINLKAYFKKNYWIGFSYRSDKDIIAMIGVKVSKFYLGYAFDYSMSNIKNYSNGSHEIMIGYNIKEGANKGSSLL
;
A
#
# COMPACT_ATOMS: atom_id res chain seq x y z
N MET A 1 -20.70 -38.88 23.21
CA MET A 1 -19.22 -38.74 23.32
C MET A 1 -18.53 -38.46 21.97
N LYS A 2 -18.73 -39.28 20.92
CA LYS A 2 -18.03 -39.01 19.61
C LYS A 2 -18.42 -37.69 18.92
N LYS A 3 -19.68 -37.24 19.04
CA LYS A 3 -20.16 -35.98 18.44
C LYS A 3 -19.64 -34.74 19.19
N THR A 4 -19.53 -34.82 20.51
CA THR A 4 -18.95 -33.75 21.34
C THR A 4 -17.44 -33.61 21.11
N ALA A 5 -16.71 -34.74 20.97
CA ALA A 5 -15.29 -34.74 20.65
C ALA A 5 -15.02 -34.14 19.26
N LEU A 6 -15.87 -34.40 18.24
CA LEU A 6 -15.76 -33.84 16.92
C LEU A 6 -16.04 -32.32 16.93
N LEU A 7 -17.00 -31.86 17.69
CA LEU A 7 -17.33 -30.43 17.85
C LEU A 7 -16.19 -29.68 18.55
N SER A 8 -15.61 -30.29 19.60
CA SER A 8 -14.44 -29.74 20.29
C SER A 8 -13.18 -29.69 19.38
N ALA A 9 -12.96 -30.71 18.56
CA ALA A 9 -11.86 -30.72 17.59
C ALA A 9 -12.04 -29.66 16.49
N VAL A 10 -13.27 -29.40 16.05
CA VAL A 10 -13.58 -28.32 15.08
C VAL A 10 -13.38 -26.95 15.72
N LEU A 11 -13.75 -26.75 16.98
CA LEU A 11 -13.54 -25.49 17.70
C LEU A 11 -12.05 -25.18 17.94
N ILE A 12 -11.23 -26.18 18.18
CA ILE A 12 -9.78 -26.05 18.36
C ILE A 12 -9.09 -25.68 17.04
N LEU A 13 -9.62 -26.09 15.90
CA LEU A 13 -9.09 -25.73 14.57
C LEU A 13 -9.37 -24.27 14.18
N PHE A 14 -10.27 -23.57 14.87
CA PHE A 14 -10.57 -22.16 14.64
C PHE A 14 -9.83 -21.18 15.55
N SER A 15 -9.03 -21.65 16.51
CA SER A 15 -8.18 -20.78 17.33
C SER A 15 -6.86 -20.43 16.65
N PHE A 16 -6.89 -19.98 15.38
CA PHE A 16 -5.73 -19.33 14.78
C PHE A 16 -5.58 -17.95 15.41
N ALA A 17 -4.46 -17.75 16.11
CA ALA A 17 -4.06 -16.45 16.65
C ALA A 17 -4.08 -15.41 15.53
N ILE A 18 -5.02 -14.46 15.61
CA ILE A 18 -5.16 -13.35 14.66
C ILE A 18 -4.01 -12.39 14.95
N LYS A 19 -2.88 -12.56 14.27
CA LYS A 19 -1.80 -11.57 14.26
C LYS A 19 -2.17 -10.49 13.24
N ALA A 20 -2.80 -9.42 13.71
CA ALA A 20 -3.32 -8.34 12.86
C ALA A 20 -2.32 -7.19 12.75
N GLN A 21 -1.13 -7.43 12.21
CA GLN A 21 -0.24 -6.34 11.79
C GLN A 21 -0.48 -6.05 10.30
N GLN A 22 -1.12 -4.92 10.00
CA GLN A 22 -1.33 -4.47 8.62
C GLN A 22 -0.39 -3.32 8.28
N LEU A 23 0.14 -3.32 7.04
CA LEU A 23 0.76 -2.14 6.46
C LEU A 23 -0.31 -1.10 6.11
N PRO A 24 0.09 0.19 5.99
CA PRO A 24 -0.81 1.23 5.51
C PRO A 24 -1.48 0.82 4.20
N LEU A 25 -2.79 0.98 4.15
CA LEU A 25 -3.58 0.75 2.94
C LEU A 25 -3.80 2.07 2.23
N TYR A 26 -3.35 2.16 0.98
CA TYR A 26 -3.67 3.28 0.10
C TYR A 26 -4.84 2.89 -0.81
N SER A 27 -5.81 3.78 -1.00
CA SER A 27 -6.93 3.52 -1.90
C SER A 27 -6.59 3.88 -3.34
N GLN A 28 -5.73 4.90 -3.52
CA GLN A 28 -5.26 5.35 -4.83
C GLN A 28 -3.93 4.70 -5.25
N TYR A 29 -3.60 3.50 -4.75
CA TYR A 29 -2.38 2.78 -5.15
C TYR A 29 -2.32 2.52 -6.66
N MET A 30 -3.46 2.48 -7.34
CA MET A 30 -3.52 2.37 -8.80
C MET A 30 -2.93 3.59 -9.53
N MET A 31 -2.79 4.72 -8.83
CA MET A 31 -2.15 5.95 -9.33
C MET A 31 -0.70 6.06 -8.86
N ASN A 32 -0.34 5.38 -7.77
CA ASN A 32 0.99 5.38 -7.18
C ASN A 32 1.41 3.96 -6.75
N GLY A 33 1.53 3.07 -7.72
CA GLY A 33 1.93 1.67 -7.48
C GLY A 33 3.36 1.53 -6.92
N PHE A 34 4.18 2.58 -7.05
CA PHE A 34 5.54 2.60 -6.50
C PHE A 34 5.57 2.41 -4.97
N LEU A 35 4.53 2.82 -4.25
CA LEU A 35 4.43 2.56 -2.80
C LEU A 35 4.29 1.07 -2.45
N LEU A 36 3.87 0.23 -3.40
CA LEU A 36 3.68 -1.21 -3.20
C LEU A 36 4.78 -2.07 -3.80
N ASN A 37 5.47 -1.57 -4.86
CA ASN A 37 6.44 -2.37 -5.60
C ASN A 37 7.66 -1.53 -6.02
N PRO A 38 8.86 -1.80 -5.48
CA PRO A 38 10.07 -1.05 -5.79
C PRO A 38 10.49 -1.16 -7.26
N ALA A 39 10.07 -2.20 -8.00
CA ALA A 39 10.37 -2.38 -9.42
C ALA A 39 9.65 -1.35 -10.32
N ILE A 40 8.69 -0.60 -9.78
CA ILE A 40 8.01 0.48 -10.49
C ILE A 40 8.88 1.76 -10.55
N ALA A 41 9.93 1.87 -9.73
CA ALA A 41 10.84 3.01 -9.78
C ALA A 41 11.41 3.19 -11.21
N GLY A 42 11.13 4.34 -11.86
CA GLY A 42 11.55 4.61 -13.23
C GLY A 42 10.74 3.89 -14.32
N SER A 43 9.59 3.29 -14.02
CA SER A 43 8.75 2.64 -15.05
C SER A 43 8.08 3.62 -16.02
N VAL A 44 8.02 4.89 -15.68
CA VAL A 44 7.48 5.97 -16.51
C VAL A 44 8.58 6.88 -17.07
N ASP A 45 8.30 7.57 -18.15
CA ASP A 45 9.26 8.44 -18.86
C ASP A 45 9.26 9.91 -18.35
N TYR A 46 8.52 10.18 -17.28
CA TYR A 46 8.49 11.45 -16.56
C TYR A 46 8.96 11.26 -15.12
N PHE A 47 9.11 12.35 -14.37
CA PHE A 47 9.48 12.31 -12.96
C PHE A 47 8.28 12.71 -12.10
N PRO A 48 7.47 11.72 -11.62
CA PRO A 48 6.35 12.00 -10.72
C PRO A 48 6.88 12.24 -9.30
N VAL A 49 6.35 13.28 -8.66
CA VAL A 49 6.39 13.47 -7.21
C VAL A 49 4.95 13.45 -6.73
N MET A 50 4.64 12.59 -5.77
CA MET A 50 3.28 12.40 -5.28
C MET A 50 3.22 12.52 -3.77
N ILE A 51 2.25 13.26 -3.27
CA ILE A 51 1.90 13.36 -1.86
C ILE A 51 0.54 12.66 -1.70
N THR A 52 0.45 11.75 -0.75
CA THR A 52 -0.79 11.05 -0.40
C THR A 52 -1.06 11.25 1.08
N ALA A 53 -2.27 11.62 1.43
CA ALA A 53 -2.74 11.72 2.80
C ALA A 53 -4.06 10.97 2.94
N ARG A 54 -4.09 10.00 3.85
CA ARG A 54 -5.22 9.12 4.10
C ARG A 54 -5.64 9.17 5.56
N GLN A 55 -6.93 9.35 5.80
CA GLN A 55 -7.57 9.18 7.10
C GLN A 55 -8.58 8.05 7.00
N GLN A 56 -8.33 6.94 7.69
CA GLN A 56 -9.28 5.82 7.74
C GLN A 56 -10.32 6.05 8.83
N TRP A 57 -11.50 5.47 8.63
CA TRP A 57 -12.58 5.35 9.61
C TRP A 57 -12.85 6.63 10.38
N VAL A 58 -13.11 7.71 9.65
CA VAL A 58 -13.40 9.04 10.24
C VAL A 58 -14.57 8.92 11.23
N GLY A 59 -14.41 9.52 12.40
CA GLY A 59 -15.33 9.42 13.52
C GLY A 59 -14.86 8.48 14.64
N ILE A 60 -13.92 7.58 14.36
CA ILE A 60 -13.31 6.72 15.39
C ILE A 60 -12.08 7.43 15.94
N LYS A 61 -11.98 7.50 17.27
CA LYS A 61 -10.82 8.06 17.97
C LYS A 61 -9.58 7.24 17.65
N ASP A 62 -8.46 7.92 17.40
CA ASP A 62 -7.15 7.33 17.09
C ASP A 62 -7.16 6.35 15.89
N ALA A 63 -8.12 6.51 14.98
CA ALA A 63 -8.20 5.75 13.74
C ALA A 63 -6.95 5.97 12.86
N PRO A 64 -6.63 5.00 11.97
CA PRO A 64 -5.41 5.07 11.17
C PRO A 64 -5.31 6.32 10.32
N SER A 65 -4.14 6.96 10.33
CA SER A 65 -3.79 8.13 9.53
C SER A 65 -2.43 7.92 8.90
N THR A 66 -2.37 7.97 7.57
CA THR A 66 -1.16 7.69 6.80
C THR A 66 -0.86 8.84 5.87
N GLN A 67 0.38 9.30 5.85
CA GLN A 67 0.90 10.27 4.91
C GLN A 67 2.13 9.71 4.21
N ALA A 68 2.28 9.99 2.92
CA ALA A 68 3.48 9.66 2.17
C ALA A 68 3.80 10.72 1.14
N ILE A 69 5.09 10.97 0.94
CA ILE A 69 5.61 11.71 -0.20
C ILE A 69 6.57 10.81 -0.95
N SER A 70 6.34 10.59 -2.23
CA SER A 70 7.10 9.67 -3.07
C SER A 70 7.53 10.31 -4.36
N GLY A 71 8.61 9.81 -4.94
CA GLY A 71 9.04 10.18 -6.28
C GLY A 71 10.00 9.16 -6.85
N HIS A 72 10.02 9.03 -8.17
CA HIS A 72 10.96 8.15 -8.84
C HIS A 72 11.32 8.68 -10.22
N TYR A 73 12.49 8.28 -10.71
CA TYR A 73 13.06 8.76 -11.96
C TYR A 73 13.74 7.63 -12.73
N LEU A 74 13.62 7.68 -14.06
CA LEU A 74 14.36 6.82 -14.98
C LEU A 74 15.54 7.58 -15.54
N PHE A 75 16.75 7.04 -15.38
CA PHE A 75 17.96 7.63 -15.92
C PHE A 75 18.00 7.60 -17.46
N ASN A 76 18.81 8.47 -18.05
CA ASN A 76 18.89 8.64 -19.50
C ASN A 76 19.31 7.37 -20.27
N ASN A 77 19.96 6.41 -19.61
CA ASN A 77 20.26 5.09 -20.20
C ASN A 77 19.01 4.22 -20.38
N GLN A 78 17.84 4.67 -19.90
CA GLN A 78 16.53 4.00 -19.91
C GLN A 78 16.51 2.61 -19.26
N LYS A 79 17.50 2.28 -18.44
CA LYS A 79 17.62 0.98 -17.78
C LYS A 79 17.59 1.08 -16.26
N LEU A 80 18.10 2.17 -15.70
CA LEU A 80 18.19 2.34 -14.26
C LEU A 80 17.12 3.30 -13.75
N GLY A 81 16.24 2.82 -12.90
CA GLY A 81 15.27 3.59 -12.15
C GLY A 81 15.74 3.80 -10.71
N LEU A 82 15.61 5.01 -10.20
CA LEU A 82 15.77 5.33 -8.77
C LEU A 82 14.49 5.95 -8.27
N GLY A 83 14.19 5.69 -7.00
CA GLY A 83 13.03 6.29 -6.35
C GLY A 83 13.17 6.26 -4.84
N GLY A 84 12.25 6.95 -4.19
CA GLY A 84 12.16 6.91 -2.75
C GLY A 84 10.85 7.49 -2.26
N TYR A 85 10.54 7.22 -1.01
CA TYR A 85 9.43 7.87 -0.33
C TYR A 85 9.72 8.05 1.16
N LEU A 86 9.12 9.09 1.71
CA LEU A 86 8.99 9.31 3.14
C LEU A 86 7.55 8.97 3.53
N PHE A 87 7.37 8.41 4.70
CA PHE A 87 6.05 8.08 5.21
C PHE A 87 5.92 8.34 6.71
N ASN A 88 4.70 8.62 7.12
CA ASN A 88 4.28 8.66 8.50
C ASN A 88 2.94 7.94 8.62
N ASP A 89 2.88 6.95 9.47
CA ASP A 89 1.71 6.11 9.70
C ASP A 89 1.41 6.07 11.20
N LYS A 90 0.16 6.32 11.59
CA LYS A 90 -0.30 6.31 12.97
C LYS A 90 -1.56 5.48 13.07
N PHE A 91 -1.66 4.63 14.06
CA PHE A 91 -2.85 3.85 14.37
C PHE A 91 -2.88 3.51 15.87
N GLY A 92 -3.89 4.02 16.55
CA GLY A 92 -3.97 3.89 18.01
C GLY A 92 -2.71 4.46 18.70
N PRO A 93 -2.10 3.69 19.61
CA PRO A 93 -0.89 4.09 20.32
C PRO A 93 0.40 3.94 19.49
N ILE A 94 0.32 3.35 18.29
CA ILE A 94 1.49 3.03 17.46
C ILE A 94 1.69 4.11 16.39
N SER A 95 2.95 4.48 16.17
CA SER A 95 3.35 5.29 15.02
C SER A 95 4.61 4.74 14.36
N ARG A 96 4.71 4.92 13.04
CA ARG A 96 5.85 4.55 12.21
C ARG A 96 6.19 5.73 11.30
N THR A 97 7.40 6.24 11.42
CA THR A 97 7.88 7.34 10.56
C THR A 97 9.19 6.91 9.93
N GLY A 98 9.28 6.97 8.61
CA GLY A 98 10.46 6.44 7.95
C GLY A 98 10.62 6.85 6.51
N LEU A 99 11.61 6.25 5.89
CA LEU A 99 11.97 6.47 4.50
C LEU A 99 12.30 5.14 3.79
N GLN A 100 12.16 5.17 2.48
CA GLN A 100 12.58 4.09 1.60
C GLN A 100 13.37 4.68 0.43
N ALA A 101 14.46 4.00 0.05
CA ALA A 101 15.20 4.21 -1.18
C ALA A 101 15.11 2.96 -2.05
N SER A 102 14.79 3.12 -3.34
CA SER A 102 14.53 2.03 -4.28
C SER A 102 15.39 2.15 -5.51
N PHE A 103 15.87 1.00 -5.98
CA PHE A 103 16.61 0.81 -7.23
C PHE A 103 15.85 -0.18 -8.09
N ALA A 104 15.67 0.12 -9.38
CA ALA A 104 15.07 -0.81 -10.33
C ALA A 104 15.90 -0.86 -11.61
N TYR A 105 16.09 -2.07 -12.13
CA TYR A 105 16.72 -2.28 -13.43
C TYR A 105 15.68 -2.74 -14.44
N HIS A 106 15.58 -2.01 -15.56
CA HIS A 106 14.59 -2.25 -16.60
C HIS A 106 15.23 -2.91 -17.83
N LEU A 107 14.81 -4.13 -18.12
CA LEU A 107 15.18 -4.92 -19.29
C LEU A 107 14.15 -4.72 -20.40
N GLN A 108 14.59 -4.36 -21.60
CA GLN A 108 13.70 -4.34 -22.77
C GLN A 108 13.55 -5.77 -23.30
N LEU A 109 12.32 -6.26 -23.37
CA LEU A 109 11.94 -7.56 -23.93
C LEU A 109 11.36 -7.34 -25.33
N THR A 110 12.22 -7.31 -26.34
CA THR A 110 11.84 -6.96 -27.72
C THR A 110 10.82 -7.94 -28.31
N GLY A 111 10.87 -9.22 -27.93
CA GLY A 111 9.94 -10.24 -28.45
C GLY A 111 8.48 -10.04 -28.09
N ILE A 112 8.18 -9.28 -27.01
CA ILE A 112 6.82 -9.01 -26.53
C ILE A 112 6.52 -7.53 -26.38
N ASP A 113 7.42 -6.66 -26.91
CA ASP A 113 7.33 -5.19 -26.80
C ASP A 113 7.01 -4.71 -25.36
N SER A 114 7.76 -5.20 -24.40
CA SER A 114 7.54 -4.91 -22.99
C SER A 114 8.84 -4.66 -22.27
N LYS A 115 8.76 -4.07 -21.07
CA LYS A 115 9.87 -3.90 -20.16
C LYS A 115 9.66 -4.76 -18.91
N LEU A 116 10.75 -5.36 -18.43
CA LEU A 116 10.79 -6.07 -17.16
C LEU A 116 11.62 -5.28 -16.17
N GLY A 117 10.99 -4.71 -15.15
CA GLY A 117 11.64 -4.08 -14.02
C GLY A 117 11.94 -5.11 -12.94
N ILE A 118 13.15 -5.09 -12.39
CA ILE A 118 13.54 -5.84 -11.20
C ILE A 118 14.01 -4.81 -10.19
N GLY A 119 13.34 -4.75 -9.03
CA GLY A 119 13.53 -3.70 -8.04
C GLY A 119 13.91 -4.22 -6.67
N LEU A 120 14.80 -3.48 -6.02
CA LEU A 120 15.19 -3.68 -4.63
C LEU A 120 15.03 -2.36 -3.89
N ALA A 121 14.56 -2.40 -2.66
CA ALA A 121 14.48 -1.22 -1.82
C ALA A 121 15.04 -1.48 -0.42
N PHE A 122 15.64 -0.44 0.14
CA PHE A 122 16.04 -0.37 1.53
C PHE A 122 15.12 0.62 2.24
N LYS A 123 14.56 0.18 3.35
CA LYS A 123 13.63 0.94 4.18
C LYS A 123 14.19 1.05 5.59
N ALA A 124 13.98 2.20 6.21
CA ALA A 124 14.29 2.41 7.60
C ALA A 124 13.20 3.26 8.23
N PHE A 125 12.72 2.88 9.41
CA PHE A 125 11.71 3.65 10.11
C PHE A 125 11.88 3.57 11.62
N GLN A 126 11.40 4.58 12.30
CA GLN A 126 11.22 4.59 13.72
C GLN A 126 9.84 4.07 14.07
N PHE A 127 9.80 2.97 14.78
CA PHE A 127 8.61 2.45 15.43
C PHE A 127 8.49 3.11 16.81
N LYS A 128 7.28 3.61 17.13
CA LYS A 128 6.96 4.12 18.47
C LYS A 128 5.67 3.49 18.96
N PHE A 129 5.68 3.06 20.20
CA PHE A 129 4.50 2.59 20.91
C PHE A 129 4.37 3.42 22.20
N ASP A 130 3.31 4.22 22.25
CA ASP A 130 2.99 5.13 23.35
C ASP A 130 2.00 4.44 24.29
N GLN A 131 2.52 3.81 25.33
CA GLN A 131 1.72 3.06 26.29
C GLN A 131 0.77 3.95 27.10
N ALA A 132 1.06 5.24 27.25
CA ALA A 132 0.19 6.19 27.93
C ALA A 132 -1.15 6.42 27.20
N LYS A 133 -1.25 6.01 25.94
CA LYS A 133 -2.51 6.06 25.17
C LYS A 133 -3.35 4.79 25.28
N LEU A 134 -2.86 3.77 25.96
CA LEU A 134 -3.65 2.57 26.20
C LEU A 134 -4.80 2.93 27.14
N ILE A 135 -5.97 2.38 26.83
CA ILE A 135 -7.14 2.40 27.73
C ILE A 135 -7.15 1.06 28.44
N THR A 136 -6.79 1.07 29.71
CA THR A 136 -6.67 -0.11 30.55
C THR A 136 -7.91 -0.24 31.44
N ILE A 137 -8.26 -1.45 31.83
CA ILE A 137 -9.32 -1.71 32.82
C ILE A 137 -8.76 -1.52 34.23
N ASP A 138 -7.46 -1.81 34.41
CA ASP A 138 -6.72 -1.59 35.67
C ASP A 138 -5.60 -0.56 35.38
N ASP A 139 -5.71 0.60 36.00
CA ASP A 139 -4.72 1.69 35.83
C ASP A 139 -3.39 1.39 36.49
N ASN A 140 -3.32 0.37 37.35
CA ASN A 140 -2.10 -0.05 38.06
C ASN A 140 -1.54 -1.39 37.56
N ASP A 141 -1.86 -1.81 36.32
CA ASP A 141 -1.31 -3.03 35.75
C ASP A 141 0.23 -2.89 35.64
N PRO A 142 1.00 -3.71 36.39
CA PRO A 142 2.47 -3.62 36.39
C PRO A 142 3.11 -3.99 35.04
N ALA A 143 2.37 -4.58 34.11
CA ALA A 143 2.83 -4.86 32.75
C ALA A 143 2.85 -3.60 31.86
N ILE A 144 2.28 -2.47 32.34
CA ILE A 144 2.16 -1.23 31.57
C ILE A 144 3.02 -0.14 32.24
N ASP A 145 4.17 0.14 31.68
CA ASP A 145 5.12 1.15 32.19
C ASP A 145 4.72 2.59 31.85
N HIS A 146 3.55 2.81 31.19
CA HIS A 146 3.06 4.12 30.73
C HIS A 146 4.11 4.96 29.97
N GLY A 147 5.19 4.33 29.53
CA GLY A 147 6.29 4.93 28.79
C GLY A 147 6.09 4.93 27.28
N VAL A 148 7.09 5.44 26.57
CA VAL A 148 7.15 5.39 25.11
C VAL A 148 8.27 4.44 24.69
N ILE A 149 7.92 3.30 24.12
CA ILE A 149 8.88 2.39 23.48
C ILE A 149 9.19 2.94 22.09
N SER A 150 10.47 3.10 21.80
CA SER A 150 10.91 3.64 20.50
C SER A 150 12.08 2.82 19.96
N GLN A 151 11.92 2.30 18.74
CA GLN A 151 12.91 1.41 18.13
C GLN A 151 13.14 1.77 16.67
N PHE A 152 14.42 1.77 16.26
CA PHE A 152 14.80 1.90 14.85
C PHE A 152 14.71 0.54 14.16
N VAL A 153 14.02 0.50 13.01
CA VAL A 153 13.73 -0.73 12.27
C VAL A 153 14.27 -0.62 10.85
N PRO A 154 15.33 -1.36 10.52
CA PRO A 154 15.77 -1.54 9.14
C PRO A 154 14.91 -2.60 8.46
N ASP A 155 14.67 -2.42 7.15
CA ASP A 155 13.93 -3.38 6.34
C ASP A 155 14.36 -3.33 4.87
N ALA A 156 13.88 -4.30 4.08
CA ALA A 156 14.12 -4.37 2.65
C ALA A 156 12.87 -4.87 1.92
N ASP A 157 12.69 -4.40 0.69
CA ASP A 157 11.61 -4.84 -0.18
C ASP A 157 12.20 -5.29 -1.53
N PHE A 158 11.55 -6.26 -2.17
CA PHE A 158 11.90 -6.76 -3.49
C PHE A 158 10.66 -6.79 -4.38
N GLY A 159 10.85 -6.55 -5.68
CA GLY A 159 9.76 -6.63 -6.64
C GLY A 159 10.20 -6.93 -8.06
N ILE A 160 9.24 -7.38 -8.83
CA ILE A 160 9.33 -7.61 -10.27
C ILE A 160 8.11 -6.94 -10.91
N TYR A 161 8.29 -6.29 -12.06
CA TYR A 161 7.24 -5.58 -12.75
C TYR A 161 7.41 -5.67 -14.27
N LEU A 162 6.51 -6.42 -14.93
CA LEU A 162 6.43 -6.51 -16.38
C LEU A 162 5.39 -5.53 -16.86
N TYR A 163 5.74 -4.65 -17.80
CA TYR A 163 4.84 -3.60 -18.23
C TYR A 163 5.10 -3.12 -19.66
N ASN A 164 4.06 -2.58 -20.26
CA ASN A 164 4.10 -1.80 -21.48
C ASN A 164 2.97 -0.75 -21.47
N LYS A 165 2.67 -0.13 -22.64
CA LYS A 165 1.61 0.88 -22.76
C LYS A 165 0.19 0.33 -22.56
N LYS A 166 -0.01 -0.99 -22.63
CA LYS A 166 -1.33 -1.62 -22.58
C LYS A 166 -1.58 -2.45 -21.34
N TYR A 167 -0.56 -3.09 -20.78
CA TYR A 167 -0.74 -3.96 -19.64
C TYR A 167 0.43 -3.90 -18.66
N PHE A 168 0.16 -4.34 -17.47
CA PHE A 168 1.16 -4.56 -16.44
C PHE A 168 0.85 -5.80 -15.61
N VAL A 169 1.90 -6.44 -15.11
CA VAL A 169 1.85 -7.50 -14.11
C VAL A 169 3.01 -7.30 -13.16
N GLY A 170 2.75 -7.28 -11.86
CA GLY A 170 3.75 -7.06 -10.84
C GLY A 170 3.63 -8.03 -9.68
N ILE A 171 4.75 -8.38 -9.09
CA ILE A 171 4.81 -9.06 -7.80
C ILE A 171 5.81 -8.33 -6.91
N ALA A 172 5.50 -8.25 -5.63
CA ALA A 172 6.42 -7.67 -4.66
C ALA A 172 6.33 -8.41 -3.32
N ALA A 173 7.45 -8.45 -2.62
CA ALA A 173 7.54 -8.88 -1.24
C ALA A 173 8.17 -7.76 -0.42
N THR A 174 7.46 -7.31 0.60
CA THR A 174 7.91 -6.22 1.48
C THR A 174 8.13 -6.75 2.89
N GLN A 175 8.92 -6.03 3.66
CA GLN A 175 9.30 -6.42 5.02
C GLN A 175 10.07 -7.75 5.04
N LEU A 176 11.09 -7.84 4.19
CA LEU A 176 11.89 -9.06 4.01
C LEU A 176 12.70 -9.45 5.23
N ILE A 177 13.18 -8.46 6.02
CA ILE A 177 14.02 -8.68 7.20
C ILE A 177 13.20 -9.22 8.36
N GLN A 178 11.89 -8.86 8.43
CA GLN A 178 11.00 -9.30 9.50
C GLN A 178 11.58 -9.00 10.91
N PHE A 179 11.96 -7.76 11.14
CA PHE A 179 12.59 -7.31 12.37
C PHE A 179 11.70 -7.59 13.59
N ASN A 180 12.31 -7.99 14.71
CA ASN A 180 11.59 -8.16 15.99
C ASN A 180 11.47 -6.82 16.71
N ILE A 181 10.26 -6.45 17.08
CA ILE A 181 10.00 -5.29 17.93
C ILE A 181 10.07 -5.74 19.38
N ASP A 182 10.98 -5.17 20.15
CA ASP A 182 11.06 -5.37 21.58
C ASP A 182 10.05 -4.45 22.28
N LEU A 183 9.06 -5.02 22.93
CA LEU A 183 8.04 -4.30 23.70
C LEU A 183 8.32 -4.32 25.21
N GLY A 184 9.49 -4.77 25.62
CA GLY A 184 9.95 -4.74 27.03
C GLY A 184 9.58 -5.99 27.84
N ASP A 185 8.74 -6.90 27.33
CA ASP A 185 8.43 -8.17 27.98
C ASP A 185 9.13 -9.33 27.26
N SER A 186 10.15 -9.90 27.90
CA SER A 186 10.99 -10.98 27.34
C SER A 186 10.30 -12.36 27.34
N THR A 187 9.11 -12.50 27.92
CA THR A 187 8.42 -13.77 28.08
C THR A 187 7.37 -14.06 27.04
N LEU A 188 6.92 -13.04 26.31
CA LEU A 188 5.92 -13.14 25.26
C LEU A 188 6.55 -13.33 23.87
N ASP A 189 5.77 -13.94 22.99
CA ASP A 189 6.15 -14.21 21.59
C ASP A 189 6.79 -13.00 20.90
N LYS A 190 7.80 -13.27 20.08
CA LYS A 190 8.48 -12.27 19.26
C LYS A 190 7.48 -11.44 18.47
N ASN A 191 7.39 -10.14 18.76
CA ASN A 191 6.57 -9.18 17.99
C ASN A 191 7.25 -8.88 16.65
N GLN A 192 7.27 -9.88 15.77
CA GLN A 192 7.95 -9.82 14.50
C GLN A 192 7.11 -9.05 13.49
N ILE A 193 7.74 -8.14 12.75
CA ILE A 193 7.12 -7.50 11.60
C ILE A 193 6.81 -8.57 10.55
N VAL A 194 5.58 -8.58 10.06
CA VAL A 194 5.09 -9.62 9.16
C VAL A 194 5.37 -9.25 7.70
N ARG A 195 5.95 -10.19 6.95
CA ARG A 195 6.17 -10.06 5.51
C ARG A 195 4.85 -9.97 4.76
N HIS A 196 4.78 -9.03 3.81
CA HIS A 196 3.64 -8.86 2.92
C HIS A 196 4.02 -9.21 1.49
N TYR A 197 3.11 -9.85 0.79
CA TYR A 197 3.22 -10.19 -0.62
C TYR A 197 2.11 -9.47 -1.37
N TYR A 198 2.47 -8.86 -2.49
CA TYR A 198 1.57 -8.17 -3.40
C TYR A 198 1.66 -8.77 -4.79
N GLY A 199 0.51 -8.92 -5.45
CA GLY A 199 0.41 -9.27 -6.85
C GLY A 199 -0.50 -8.27 -7.53
N THR A 200 -0.07 -7.62 -8.60
CA THR A 200 -0.86 -6.65 -9.36
C THR A 200 -0.94 -7.07 -10.82
N ALA A 201 -2.09 -6.87 -11.44
CA ALA A 201 -2.25 -7.02 -12.88
C ALA A 201 -3.30 -6.05 -13.38
N GLY A 202 -3.12 -5.51 -14.57
CA GLY A 202 -4.07 -4.63 -15.22
C GLY A 202 -3.88 -4.55 -16.72
N TYR A 203 -4.93 -4.15 -17.39
CA TYR A 203 -4.92 -3.95 -18.84
C TYR A 203 -5.69 -2.68 -19.21
N LYS A 204 -5.13 -1.89 -20.11
CA LYS A 204 -5.72 -0.66 -20.64
C LYS A 204 -6.35 -0.90 -21.99
N PHE A 205 -7.64 -0.65 -22.08
CA PHE A 205 -8.44 -0.73 -23.29
C PHE A 205 -8.74 0.69 -23.78
N PRO A 206 -8.16 1.14 -24.90
CA PRO A 206 -8.57 2.41 -25.50
C PRO A 206 -9.95 2.22 -26.14
N LEU A 207 -10.92 3.07 -25.76
CA LEU A 207 -12.25 3.15 -26.34
C LEU A 207 -12.38 4.44 -27.16
N GLY A 208 -12.00 4.37 -28.44
CA GLY A 208 -11.88 5.53 -29.31
C GLY A 208 -10.71 6.43 -28.93
N GLU A 209 -10.83 7.73 -29.20
CA GLU A 209 -9.73 8.69 -29.03
C GLU A 209 -9.70 9.36 -27.64
N SER A 210 -10.79 9.31 -26.93
CA SER A 210 -11.02 10.14 -25.73
C SER A 210 -11.15 9.37 -24.42
N VAL A 211 -11.35 8.05 -24.47
CA VAL A 211 -11.63 7.24 -23.29
C VAL A 211 -10.70 6.03 -23.25
N ASP A 212 -10.05 5.82 -22.13
CA ASP A 212 -9.35 4.57 -21.82
C ASP A 212 -10.01 3.93 -20.59
N ILE A 213 -10.24 2.62 -20.63
CA ILE A 213 -10.71 1.83 -19.47
C ILE A 213 -9.61 0.90 -19.02
N GLU A 214 -9.38 0.84 -17.72
CA GLU A 214 -8.33 0.03 -17.11
C GLU A 214 -8.88 -0.81 -15.96
N PRO A 215 -9.37 -2.03 -16.24
CA PRO A 215 -9.57 -3.03 -15.20
C PRO A 215 -8.23 -3.48 -14.63
N SER A 216 -8.19 -3.70 -13.31
CA SER A 216 -6.99 -4.21 -12.63
C SER A 216 -7.34 -4.98 -11.36
N LEU A 217 -6.38 -5.77 -10.90
CA LEU A 217 -6.47 -6.59 -9.70
C LEU A 217 -5.26 -6.30 -8.80
N LEU A 218 -5.49 -6.33 -7.50
CA LEU A 218 -4.44 -6.38 -6.48
C LEU A 218 -4.71 -7.55 -5.55
N PHE A 219 -3.73 -8.42 -5.39
CA PHE A 219 -3.69 -9.47 -4.38
C PHE A 219 -2.76 -9.05 -3.26
N LYS A 220 -3.22 -9.20 -2.02
CA LYS A 220 -2.43 -8.94 -0.81
C LYS A 220 -2.45 -10.18 0.07
N LYS A 221 -1.31 -10.58 0.60
CA LYS A 221 -1.15 -11.75 1.46
C LYS A 221 -0.09 -11.50 2.51
N THR A 222 -0.37 -11.90 3.75
CA THR A 222 0.65 -12.09 4.79
C THR A 222 0.68 -13.56 5.22
N ALA A 223 1.68 -13.97 5.99
CA ALA A 223 1.75 -15.33 6.51
C ALA A 223 0.52 -15.69 7.36
N SER A 224 -0.04 -14.71 8.08
CA SER A 224 -1.07 -14.93 9.11
C SER A 224 -2.47 -14.42 8.74
N SER A 225 -2.66 -13.80 7.56
CA SER A 225 -3.97 -13.29 7.12
C SER A 225 -4.51 -14.05 5.91
N PRO A 226 -5.82 -14.10 5.71
CA PRO A 226 -6.41 -14.52 4.44
C PRO A 226 -5.90 -13.68 3.26
N ILE A 227 -6.02 -14.21 2.05
CA ILE A 227 -5.76 -13.41 0.84
C ILE A 227 -6.81 -12.32 0.74
N ASN A 228 -6.34 -11.09 0.58
CA ASN A 228 -7.19 -9.94 0.30
C ASN A 228 -7.08 -9.60 -1.20
N ILE A 229 -8.20 -9.34 -1.84
CA ILE A 229 -8.28 -9.06 -3.28
C ILE A 229 -9.03 -7.74 -3.48
N ASP A 230 -8.42 -6.83 -4.23
CA ASP A 230 -9.08 -5.63 -4.72
C ASP A 230 -9.33 -5.80 -6.22
N ILE A 231 -10.57 -5.64 -6.65
CA ILE A 231 -10.99 -5.63 -8.07
C ILE A 231 -11.27 -4.17 -8.43
N ASN A 232 -10.60 -3.67 -9.45
CA ASN A 232 -10.62 -2.26 -9.78
C ASN A 232 -11.06 -2.03 -11.22
N LEU A 233 -11.72 -0.91 -11.43
CA LEU A 233 -12.03 -0.37 -12.74
C LEU A 233 -11.76 1.13 -12.74
N LYS A 234 -10.85 1.60 -13.60
CA LYS A 234 -10.62 3.02 -13.86
C LYS A 234 -11.05 3.39 -15.27
N ALA A 235 -11.55 4.58 -15.42
CA ALA A 235 -11.80 5.19 -16.71
C ALA A 235 -11.12 6.55 -16.78
N TYR A 236 -10.39 6.79 -17.87
CA TYR A 236 -9.71 8.05 -18.17
C TYR A 236 -10.46 8.75 -19.29
N PHE A 237 -10.71 10.04 -19.13
CA PHE A 237 -11.37 10.90 -20.10
C PHE A 237 -10.41 11.97 -20.60
N LYS A 238 -10.21 12.03 -21.92
CA LYS A 238 -9.30 13.00 -22.58
C LYS A 238 -7.91 13.04 -21.95
N LYS A 239 -7.47 11.94 -21.31
CA LYS A 239 -6.20 11.79 -20.59
C LYS A 239 -5.98 12.78 -19.42
N ASN A 240 -7.00 13.54 -19.05
CA ASN A 240 -6.92 14.56 -18.03
C ASN A 240 -7.83 14.33 -16.83
N TYR A 241 -8.89 13.56 -17.00
CA TYR A 241 -9.82 13.23 -15.92
C TYR A 241 -9.83 11.74 -15.72
N TRP A 242 -10.00 11.30 -14.48
CA TRP A 242 -10.26 9.88 -14.21
C TRP A 242 -11.31 9.71 -13.15
N ILE A 243 -12.05 8.62 -13.28
CA ILE A 243 -12.89 8.06 -12.24
C ILE A 243 -12.46 6.62 -12.02
N GLY A 244 -12.64 6.11 -10.80
CA GLY A 244 -12.34 4.74 -10.49
C GLY A 244 -13.28 4.18 -9.45
N PHE A 245 -13.49 2.86 -9.53
CA PHE A 245 -14.21 2.08 -8.55
C PHE A 245 -13.36 0.86 -8.18
N SER A 246 -13.39 0.51 -6.90
CA SER A 246 -12.72 -0.67 -6.40
C SER A 246 -13.63 -1.40 -5.41
N TYR A 247 -13.68 -2.72 -5.53
CA TYR A 247 -14.24 -3.59 -4.52
C TYR A 247 -13.12 -4.37 -3.85
N ARG A 248 -13.03 -4.26 -2.55
CA ARG A 248 -12.05 -4.96 -1.71
C ARG A 248 -12.74 -6.11 -0.96
N SER A 249 -12.13 -7.28 -0.96
CA SER A 249 -12.70 -8.49 -0.34
C SER A 249 -12.96 -8.35 1.17
N ASP A 250 -12.32 -7.37 1.84
CA ASP A 250 -12.61 -6.98 3.23
C ASP A 250 -13.95 -6.24 3.38
N LYS A 251 -14.77 -6.24 2.33
CA LYS A 251 -16.09 -5.60 2.26
C LYS A 251 -16.03 -4.07 2.23
N ASP A 252 -15.04 -3.52 1.53
CA ASP A 252 -14.97 -2.09 1.26
C ASP A 252 -15.29 -1.81 -0.21
N ILE A 253 -16.04 -0.74 -0.45
CA ILE A 253 -16.27 -0.16 -1.79
C ILE A 253 -15.53 1.18 -1.80
N ILE A 254 -14.73 1.40 -2.84
CA ILE A 254 -13.93 2.59 -3.00
C ILE A 254 -14.37 3.30 -4.28
N ALA A 255 -14.70 4.58 -4.17
CA ALA A 255 -14.92 5.46 -5.29
C ALA A 255 -13.79 6.49 -5.35
N MET A 256 -13.30 6.79 -6.54
CA MET A 256 -12.24 7.75 -6.74
C MET A 256 -12.49 8.63 -7.95
N ILE A 257 -12.03 9.87 -7.85
CA ILE A 257 -12.08 10.86 -8.92
C ILE A 257 -10.79 11.67 -8.92
N GLY A 258 -10.39 12.14 -10.07
CA GLY A 258 -9.26 13.04 -10.14
C GLY A 258 -9.10 13.74 -11.46
N VAL A 259 -8.19 14.69 -11.47
CA VAL A 259 -7.91 15.56 -12.61
C VAL A 259 -6.42 15.81 -12.75
N LYS A 260 -5.97 15.89 -13.99
CA LYS A 260 -4.65 16.38 -14.39
C LYS A 260 -4.80 17.75 -15.05
N VAL A 261 -4.11 18.75 -14.51
CA VAL A 261 -4.04 20.09 -15.09
C VAL A 261 -2.57 20.42 -15.31
N SER A 262 -2.16 20.43 -16.58
CA SER A 262 -0.74 20.57 -16.96
C SER A 262 0.11 19.49 -16.30
N LYS A 263 1.01 19.85 -15.40
CA LYS A 263 1.90 18.95 -14.65
C LYS A 263 1.35 18.48 -13.32
N PHE A 264 0.22 19.04 -12.88
CA PHE A 264 -0.38 18.73 -11.59
C PHE A 264 -1.45 17.65 -11.71
N TYR A 265 -1.52 16.81 -10.70
CA TYR A 265 -2.57 15.81 -10.50
C TYR A 265 -3.24 16.05 -9.15
N LEU A 266 -4.53 15.98 -9.12
CA LEU A 266 -5.33 15.99 -7.90
C LEU A 266 -6.28 14.81 -7.94
N GLY A 267 -6.19 13.95 -6.94
CA GLY A 267 -7.05 12.79 -6.78
C GLY A 267 -7.69 12.76 -5.40
N TYR A 268 -8.91 12.27 -5.35
CA TYR A 268 -9.64 12.02 -4.13
C TYR A 268 -10.26 10.63 -4.19
N ALA A 269 -10.17 9.88 -3.09
CA ALA A 269 -10.85 8.61 -2.91
C ALA A 269 -11.65 8.59 -1.60
N PHE A 270 -12.80 7.95 -1.67
CA PHE A 270 -13.68 7.68 -0.55
C PHE A 270 -13.91 6.18 -0.44
N ASP A 271 -13.66 5.61 0.75
CA ASP A 271 -13.91 4.20 1.02
C ASP A 271 -15.11 4.07 1.95
N TYR A 272 -16.09 3.33 1.53
CA TYR A 272 -17.23 2.91 2.33
C TYR A 272 -17.06 1.46 2.75
N SER A 273 -16.98 1.22 4.07
CA SER A 273 -16.92 -0.14 4.59
C SER A 273 -18.33 -0.71 4.79
N MET A 274 -18.57 -1.91 4.26
CA MET A 274 -19.81 -2.66 4.49
C MET A 274 -19.73 -3.59 5.72
N SER A 275 -18.56 -3.62 6.38
CA SER A 275 -18.36 -4.37 7.63
C SER A 275 -19.02 -3.66 8.83
N ASN A 276 -19.00 -4.26 10.01
CA ASN A 276 -19.62 -3.68 11.22
C ASN A 276 -19.01 -2.32 11.62
N ILE A 277 -17.81 -1.98 11.13
CA ILE A 277 -17.17 -0.70 11.41
C ILE A 277 -17.97 0.50 10.85
N LYS A 278 -18.81 0.28 9.83
CA LYS A 278 -19.72 1.31 9.29
C LYS A 278 -20.62 1.96 10.34
N ASN A 279 -20.91 1.25 11.43
CA ASN A 279 -21.79 1.75 12.50
C ASN A 279 -21.09 2.82 13.37
N TYR A 280 -19.76 2.94 13.25
CA TYR A 280 -18.92 3.82 14.07
C TYR A 280 -18.08 4.78 13.23
N SER A 281 -18.04 4.60 11.92
CA SER A 281 -17.19 5.35 11.00
C SER A 281 -18.00 6.00 9.89
N ASN A 282 -17.62 7.23 9.54
CA ASN A 282 -18.13 7.95 8.37
C ASN A 282 -17.35 7.64 7.08
N GLY A 283 -16.68 6.48 7.02
CA GLY A 283 -15.85 6.09 5.89
C GLY A 283 -14.39 6.51 6.02
N SER A 284 -13.62 6.29 4.96
CA SER A 284 -12.21 6.69 4.88
C SER A 284 -12.00 7.62 3.70
N HIS A 285 -11.10 8.57 3.86
CA HIS A 285 -10.82 9.60 2.87
C HIS A 285 -9.34 9.60 2.52
N GLU A 286 -9.04 9.75 1.24
CA GLU A 286 -7.67 9.85 0.75
C GLU A 286 -7.56 10.96 -0.30
N ILE A 287 -6.59 11.84 -0.09
CA ILE A 287 -6.24 12.91 -1.03
C ILE A 287 -4.87 12.59 -1.60
N MET A 288 -4.72 12.74 -2.90
CA MET A 288 -3.46 12.61 -3.63
C MET A 288 -3.20 13.89 -4.42
N ILE A 289 -1.99 14.42 -4.27
CA ILE A 289 -1.49 15.55 -5.06
C ILE A 289 -0.22 15.08 -5.74
N GLY A 290 -0.15 15.21 -7.04
CA GLY A 290 1.03 14.84 -7.83
C GLY A 290 1.53 16.00 -8.68
N TYR A 291 2.84 16.00 -8.94
CA TYR A 291 3.50 16.93 -9.85
C TYR A 291 4.57 16.22 -10.68
N ASN A 292 4.52 16.42 -12.01
CA ASN A 292 5.54 15.91 -12.91
C ASN A 292 6.63 16.97 -13.14
N ILE A 293 7.81 16.76 -12.56
CA ILE A 293 8.95 17.70 -12.68
C ILE A 293 9.42 17.77 -14.14
N LYS A 294 9.52 16.62 -14.82
CA LYS A 294 9.91 16.50 -16.22
C LYS A 294 8.77 15.85 -17.00
N GLU A 295 8.35 16.47 -18.09
CA GLU A 295 7.42 15.80 -19.02
C GLU A 295 8.18 14.75 -19.83
N GLY A 296 7.56 13.60 -20.02
CA GLY A 296 8.08 12.57 -20.89
C GLY A 296 8.05 12.99 -22.36
N ALA A 297 8.92 12.40 -23.15
CA ALA A 297 8.99 12.65 -24.60
C ALA A 297 7.68 12.25 -25.33
N ASN A 298 6.90 11.35 -24.75
CA ASN A 298 5.59 10.91 -25.25
C ASN A 298 4.47 11.63 -24.52
N LYS A 299 3.86 12.65 -25.13
CA LYS A 299 2.66 13.37 -24.66
C LYS A 299 1.41 12.49 -24.52
N GLY A 300 1.52 11.25 -24.24
CA GLY A 300 0.44 10.28 -24.17
C GLY A 300 0.67 9.12 -23.21
N SER A 301 1.73 9.14 -22.41
CA SER A 301 1.92 8.13 -21.40
C SER A 301 0.85 8.27 -20.31
N SER A 302 0.25 7.15 -19.98
CA SER A 302 -0.76 7.07 -18.95
C SER A 302 -0.21 7.44 -17.58
N LEU A 303 -1.12 7.86 -16.72
CA LEU A 303 -0.92 8.08 -15.29
C LEU A 303 -0.68 6.76 -14.53
N LEU A 304 0.31 5.96 -14.87
CA LEU A 304 0.73 4.80 -14.08
C LEU A 304 2.04 5.09 -13.41
#